data_9fd2868123682e4727aa6e15465bf984
#
_entry.id   9fd2868123682e4727aa6e15465bf984
#
_cell.length_a   1.000
_cell.length_b   1.000
_cell.length_c   1.000
_cell.angle_alpha   90.00
_cell.angle_beta   90.00
_cell.angle_gamma   90.00
#
_symmetry.space_group_name_H-M   'P 1'
#
loop_
_entity.id
_entity.type
_entity.pdbx_description
1 polymer ?
#
loop_
_entity_poly.entity_id
_entity_poly.type
_entity_poly.pdbx_seq_one_letter_code
_entity_poly.pdbx_strand_id
1 'polypeptide(L)'
;VEYILGANDMYDVVKFKTAADKKTVALQPASRPGAVSETVYVLPYSTQKAASGTHGTISKIDTISNNSFYYTLNMKTGEKTVSCPVMNAEGEVVALIQKNSDKESTSSYAIGIGYAKSLSISALSANDYTLNTIGIKKGLPEDESQALVYLYVSSSNLSKEEYLNLLNEFIQQYPKNSEGYSRRALCYMGYGDDAHYALAEKDLQTMVEVNENKGDAYYNLSKLLYNYVLGLQGAKPYGDWTMERALKEINTALENDKQGLYYQLQGDIYFAMQKYPEAFASYDAVNRSPLASAASFYAAAKTKELIE
;
A
#
# COMPACT_ATOMS: atom_id res chain seq x y z
N VAL A 1 -4.58 20.13 0.54
CA VAL A 1 -4.72 18.72 0.16
C VAL A 1 -3.60 17.96 0.84
N GLU A 2 -3.94 16.88 1.53
CA GLU A 2 -2.96 16.02 2.20
C GLU A 2 -2.42 14.98 1.22
N TYR A 3 -3.31 14.28 0.53
CA TYR A 3 -2.92 13.29 -0.48
C TYR A 3 -4.08 12.96 -1.45
N ILE A 4 -3.71 12.42 -2.63
CA ILE A 4 -4.64 11.94 -3.64
C ILE A 4 -5.10 10.53 -3.28
N LEU A 5 -6.40 10.29 -3.42
CA LEU A 5 -7.07 9.00 -3.21
C LEU A 5 -7.46 8.31 -4.50
N GLY A 6 -7.34 8.97 -5.64
CA GLY A 6 -7.62 8.46 -6.97
C GLY A 6 -7.85 9.57 -7.96
N ALA A 7 -7.58 9.31 -9.24
CA ALA A 7 -7.83 10.24 -10.33
C ALA A 7 -8.18 9.48 -11.61
N ASN A 8 -8.89 10.16 -12.52
CA ASN A 8 -9.12 9.69 -13.88
C ASN A 8 -9.14 10.89 -14.82
N ASP A 9 -8.26 10.91 -15.79
CA ASP A 9 -8.09 11.99 -16.75
C ASP A 9 -9.17 12.01 -17.85
N MET A 10 -9.70 10.85 -18.25
CA MET A 10 -10.77 10.76 -19.24
C MET A 10 -12.05 11.46 -18.76
N TYR A 11 -12.38 11.32 -17.48
CA TYR A 11 -13.55 11.94 -16.87
C TYR A 11 -13.22 13.18 -16.04
N ASP A 12 -11.97 13.66 -16.09
CA ASP A 12 -11.50 14.86 -15.39
C ASP A 12 -11.94 14.91 -13.91
N VAL A 13 -11.71 13.82 -13.19
CA VAL A 13 -12.12 13.67 -11.80
C VAL A 13 -10.94 13.26 -10.94
N VAL A 14 -10.78 13.96 -9.82
CA VAL A 14 -9.79 13.63 -8.78
C VAL A 14 -10.48 13.52 -7.42
N LYS A 15 -10.10 12.48 -6.68
CA LYS A 15 -10.50 12.27 -5.28
C LYS A 15 -9.28 12.51 -4.40
N PHE A 16 -9.42 13.34 -3.38
CA PHE A 16 -8.32 13.69 -2.50
C PHE A 16 -8.80 13.88 -1.06
N LYS A 17 -7.88 13.80 -0.12
CA LYS A 17 -8.10 14.10 1.30
C LYS A 17 -7.58 15.49 1.65
N THR A 18 -8.32 16.19 2.48
CA THR A 18 -7.92 17.46 3.09
C THR A 18 -7.87 17.34 4.60
N ALA A 19 -7.13 18.24 5.25
CA ALA A 19 -7.22 18.37 6.69
C ALA A 19 -8.68 18.69 7.11
N ALA A 20 -9.11 18.10 8.21
CA ALA A 20 -10.44 18.34 8.74
C ALA A 20 -10.57 19.79 9.27
N ASP A 21 -11.57 20.52 8.79
CA ASP A 21 -12.00 21.78 9.39
C ASP A 21 -13.32 21.57 10.15
N LYS A 22 -13.38 21.99 11.41
CA LYS A 22 -14.58 21.89 12.28
C LYS A 22 -15.82 22.59 11.71
N LYS A 23 -15.63 23.51 10.75
CA LYS A 23 -16.72 24.27 10.11
C LYS A 23 -17.21 23.67 8.80
N THR A 24 -16.54 22.64 8.29
CA THR A 24 -16.91 22.01 7.02
C THR A 24 -18.10 21.09 7.22
N VAL A 25 -19.17 21.33 6.48
CA VAL A 25 -20.33 20.44 6.41
C VAL A 25 -20.22 19.65 5.11
N ALA A 26 -20.16 18.32 5.23
CA ALA A 26 -20.09 17.44 4.07
C ALA A 26 -21.47 17.33 3.39
N LEU A 27 -21.49 17.46 2.05
CA LEU A 27 -22.64 17.09 1.27
C LEU A 27 -22.80 15.57 1.24
N GLN A 28 -24.04 15.08 1.32
CA GLN A 28 -24.31 13.65 1.30
C GLN A 28 -24.40 13.15 -0.15
N PRO A 29 -23.64 12.10 -0.53
CA PRO A 29 -23.84 11.44 -1.81
C PRO A 29 -25.21 10.77 -1.87
N ALA A 30 -25.88 10.85 -3.03
CA ALA A 30 -27.14 10.18 -3.24
C ALA A 30 -27.03 8.66 -3.03
N SER A 31 -28.03 8.09 -2.38
CA SER A 31 -28.11 6.65 -2.10
C SER A 31 -28.48 5.82 -3.33
N ARG A 32 -29.06 6.44 -4.36
CA ARG A 32 -29.45 5.86 -5.65
C ARG A 32 -28.95 6.71 -6.82
N PRO A 33 -28.75 6.11 -8.01
CA PRO A 33 -28.52 6.86 -9.23
C PRO A 33 -29.71 7.78 -9.55
N GLY A 34 -29.43 8.88 -10.27
CA GLY A 34 -30.48 9.72 -10.84
C GLY A 34 -31.27 8.98 -11.92
N ALA A 35 -32.52 9.37 -12.13
CA ALA A 35 -33.43 8.78 -13.14
C ALA A 35 -33.69 9.75 -14.29
N VAL A 36 -34.00 9.24 -15.49
CA VAL A 36 -34.45 10.06 -16.64
C VAL A 36 -35.70 10.85 -16.25
N SER A 37 -35.75 12.13 -16.64
CA SER A 37 -36.76 13.10 -16.27
C SER A 37 -36.75 13.57 -14.82
N GLU A 38 -35.83 13.07 -13.98
CA GLU A 38 -35.67 13.58 -12.61
C GLU A 38 -35.18 15.02 -12.62
N THR A 39 -35.82 15.88 -11.82
CA THR A 39 -35.37 17.26 -11.63
C THR A 39 -34.13 17.29 -10.74
N VAL A 40 -33.13 18.02 -11.23
CA VAL A 40 -31.86 18.18 -10.51
C VAL A 40 -31.44 19.64 -10.45
N TYR A 41 -30.63 19.95 -9.45
CA TYR A 41 -30.21 21.32 -9.11
C TYR A 41 -28.69 21.37 -9.10
N VAL A 42 -28.08 22.39 -9.71
CA VAL A 42 -26.65 22.66 -9.59
C VAL A 42 -26.41 23.63 -8.45
N LEU A 43 -25.59 23.23 -7.49
CA LEU A 43 -25.15 24.10 -6.41
C LEU A 43 -23.83 24.76 -6.79
N PRO A 44 -23.82 26.02 -7.27
CA PRO A 44 -22.58 26.68 -7.66
C PRO A 44 -21.76 27.10 -6.45
N TYR A 45 -20.44 27.14 -6.60
CA TYR A 45 -19.59 27.78 -5.61
C TYR A 45 -19.96 29.28 -5.50
N SER A 46 -20.26 29.72 -4.30
CA SER A 46 -20.58 31.12 -4.03
C SER A 46 -20.15 31.56 -2.65
N THR A 47 -19.59 32.76 -2.56
CA THR A 47 -19.32 33.46 -1.30
C THR A 47 -20.50 34.31 -0.82
N GLN A 48 -21.58 34.36 -1.58
CA GLN A 48 -22.80 35.11 -1.25
C GLN A 48 -23.70 34.29 -0.33
N LYS A 49 -24.47 34.97 0.56
CA LYS A 49 -25.40 34.33 1.49
C LYS A 49 -26.58 33.62 0.81
N ALA A 50 -26.93 34.03 -0.41
CA ALA A 50 -27.94 33.39 -1.22
C ALA A 50 -27.33 33.11 -2.62
N ALA A 51 -26.96 31.86 -2.88
CA ALA A 51 -26.56 31.43 -4.20
C ALA A 51 -27.81 31.15 -5.04
N SER A 52 -27.89 31.74 -6.25
CA SER A 52 -28.90 31.35 -7.21
C SER A 52 -28.46 30.04 -7.88
N GLY A 53 -29.16 28.95 -7.62
CA GLY A 53 -28.94 27.67 -8.29
C GLY A 53 -29.60 27.64 -9.68
N THR A 54 -29.04 26.83 -10.57
CA THR A 54 -29.66 26.45 -11.85
C THR A 54 -30.29 25.07 -11.66
N HIS A 55 -31.44 24.84 -12.30
CA HIS A 55 -32.09 23.53 -12.28
C HIS A 55 -32.46 23.07 -13.67
N GLY A 56 -32.66 21.80 -13.85
CA GLY A 56 -33.10 21.17 -15.09
C GLY A 56 -33.45 19.70 -14.82
N THR A 57 -33.50 18.90 -15.87
CA THR A 57 -33.81 17.49 -15.76
C THR A 57 -32.70 16.60 -16.33
N ILE A 58 -32.59 15.38 -15.87
CA ILE A 58 -31.76 14.36 -16.51
C ILE A 58 -32.42 13.93 -17.80
N SER A 59 -31.82 14.20 -18.96
CA SER A 59 -32.36 13.85 -20.27
C SER A 59 -31.85 12.48 -20.76
N LYS A 60 -30.62 12.08 -20.37
CA LYS A 60 -30.04 10.81 -20.78
C LYS A 60 -29.11 10.28 -19.67
N ILE A 61 -29.00 8.96 -19.62
CA ILE A 61 -28.07 8.25 -18.72
C ILE A 61 -27.27 7.26 -19.54
N ASP A 62 -25.96 7.37 -19.52
CA ASP A 62 -25.02 6.42 -20.11
C ASP A 62 -24.31 5.65 -18.98
N THR A 63 -24.20 4.32 -19.11
CA THR A 63 -23.45 3.48 -18.13
C THR A 63 -21.99 3.45 -18.53
N ILE A 64 -21.11 3.83 -17.60
CA ILE A 64 -19.64 3.82 -17.80
C ILE A 64 -19.07 2.45 -17.44
N SER A 65 -19.41 1.97 -16.26
CA SER A 65 -18.96 0.69 -15.69
C SER A 65 -19.91 0.30 -14.56
N ASN A 66 -19.73 -0.87 -13.95
CA ASN A 66 -20.55 -1.38 -12.86
C ASN A 66 -21.07 -0.29 -11.90
N ASN A 67 -22.35 0.06 -12.01
CA ASN A 67 -23.04 1.09 -11.21
C ASN A 67 -22.48 2.52 -11.31
N SER A 68 -21.74 2.85 -12.36
CA SER A 68 -21.22 4.20 -12.60
C SER A 68 -21.86 4.79 -13.84
N PHE A 69 -22.38 6.02 -13.70
CA PHE A 69 -23.24 6.65 -14.70
C PHE A 69 -22.68 7.99 -15.16
N TYR A 70 -23.00 8.35 -16.39
CA TYR A 70 -22.74 9.65 -16.97
C TYR A 70 -24.08 10.25 -17.42
N TYR A 71 -24.33 11.47 -17.01
CA TYR A 71 -25.63 12.12 -17.21
C TYR A 71 -25.53 13.22 -18.23
N THR A 72 -26.52 13.29 -19.14
CA THR A 72 -26.83 14.49 -19.94
C THR A 72 -27.96 15.20 -19.24
N LEU A 73 -27.78 16.49 -19.00
CA LEU A 73 -28.74 17.35 -18.30
C LEU A 73 -29.35 18.36 -19.25
N ASN A 74 -30.69 18.49 -19.23
CA ASN A 74 -31.39 19.49 -19.98
C ASN A 74 -31.36 20.86 -19.27
N MET A 75 -30.15 21.41 -19.16
CA MET A 75 -29.86 22.75 -18.64
C MET A 75 -28.53 23.26 -19.18
N LYS A 76 -28.38 24.55 -19.33
CA LYS A 76 -27.10 25.18 -19.66
C LYS A 76 -26.38 25.57 -18.40
N THR A 77 -25.11 25.13 -18.26
CA THR A 77 -24.22 25.51 -17.17
C THR A 77 -22.99 26.26 -17.71
N GLY A 78 -22.41 27.14 -16.93
CA GLY A 78 -21.23 27.92 -17.30
C GLY A 78 -19.93 27.29 -16.83
N GLU A 79 -18.78 27.78 -17.30
CA GLU A 79 -17.44 27.32 -16.92
C GLU A 79 -17.20 27.38 -15.38
N LYS A 80 -17.80 28.33 -14.69
CA LYS A 80 -17.72 28.49 -13.22
C LYS A 80 -18.45 27.41 -12.44
N THR A 81 -19.22 26.56 -13.11
CA THR A 81 -19.95 25.45 -12.46
C THR A 81 -19.31 24.09 -12.68
N VAL A 82 -18.18 24.02 -13.39
CA VAL A 82 -17.41 22.77 -13.54
C VAL A 82 -17.02 22.26 -12.14
N SER A 83 -17.16 20.97 -11.93
CA SER A 83 -16.98 20.27 -10.64
C SER A 83 -18.01 20.64 -9.56
N CYS A 84 -18.98 21.51 -9.83
CA CYS A 84 -20.05 21.78 -8.89
C CYS A 84 -20.98 20.56 -8.75
N PRO A 85 -21.54 20.32 -7.53
CA PRO A 85 -22.44 19.21 -7.31
C PRO A 85 -23.80 19.42 -8.00
N VAL A 86 -24.29 18.34 -8.60
CA VAL A 86 -25.66 18.18 -9.09
C VAL A 86 -26.43 17.43 -8.02
N MET A 87 -27.49 18.05 -7.51
CA MET A 87 -28.25 17.54 -6.37
C MET A 87 -29.65 17.13 -6.76
N ASN A 88 -30.20 16.11 -6.10
CA ASN A 88 -31.62 15.75 -6.19
C ASN A 88 -32.49 16.67 -5.31
N ALA A 89 -33.80 16.44 -5.28
CA ALA A 89 -34.74 17.21 -4.47
C ALA A 89 -34.54 17.02 -2.96
N GLU A 90 -33.94 15.93 -2.54
CA GLU A 90 -33.61 15.60 -1.16
C GLU A 90 -32.32 16.29 -0.68
N GLY A 91 -31.61 16.99 -1.56
CA GLY A 91 -30.35 17.67 -1.24
C GLY A 91 -29.13 16.73 -1.25
N GLU A 92 -29.24 15.57 -1.87
CA GLU A 92 -28.13 14.63 -2.01
C GLU A 92 -27.41 14.83 -3.35
N VAL A 93 -26.10 14.61 -3.38
CA VAL A 93 -25.28 14.76 -4.59
C VAL A 93 -25.43 13.54 -5.51
N VAL A 94 -25.98 13.73 -6.69
CA VAL A 94 -26.16 12.71 -7.73
C VAL A 94 -24.93 12.64 -8.64
N ALA A 95 -24.34 13.79 -8.97
CA ALA A 95 -23.25 13.89 -9.94
C ALA A 95 -22.40 15.16 -9.72
N LEU A 96 -21.33 15.29 -10.49
CA LEU A 96 -20.47 16.48 -10.58
C LEU A 96 -20.49 16.99 -12.03
N ILE A 97 -20.70 18.30 -12.22
CA ILE A 97 -20.69 18.93 -13.56
C ILE A 97 -19.33 18.75 -14.22
N GLN A 98 -19.35 18.34 -15.47
CA GLN A 98 -18.19 18.22 -16.34
C GLN A 98 -18.04 19.46 -17.24
N LYS A 99 -16.81 19.71 -17.68
CA LYS A 99 -16.54 20.76 -18.66
C LYS A 99 -17.20 20.39 -19.99
N ASN A 100 -18.00 21.33 -20.55
CA ASN A 100 -18.51 21.20 -21.89
C ASN A 100 -17.63 22.03 -22.85
N SER A 101 -17.07 21.37 -23.88
CA SER A 101 -16.31 22.05 -24.94
C SER A 101 -17.16 22.81 -25.93
N ASP A 102 -18.43 22.43 -26.10
CA ASP A 102 -19.40 23.11 -26.94
C ASP A 102 -20.11 24.22 -26.16
N LYS A 103 -19.70 25.47 -26.39
CA LYS A 103 -20.24 26.66 -25.71
C LYS A 103 -21.68 27.01 -26.16
N GLU A 104 -22.10 26.52 -27.33
CA GLU A 104 -23.44 26.75 -27.87
C GLU A 104 -24.44 25.69 -27.40
N SER A 105 -23.97 24.60 -26.78
CA SER A 105 -24.83 23.55 -26.27
C SER A 105 -25.80 24.08 -25.20
N THR A 106 -27.05 23.67 -25.32
CA THR A 106 -28.07 23.87 -24.29
C THR A 106 -28.09 22.79 -23.24
N SER A 107 -27.28 21.73 -23.44
CA SER A 107 -27.14 20.60 -22.50
C SER A 107 -25.85 20.72 -21.73
N SER A 108 -25.85 20.18 -20.51
CA SER A 108 -24.68 20.01 -19.70
C SER A 108 -24.44 18.52 -19.42
N TYR A 109 -23.24 18.20 -19.04
CA TYR A 109 -22.80 16.83 -18.75
C TYR A 109 -22.31 16.70 -17.31
N ALA A 110 -22.54 15.54 -16.70
CA ALA A 110 -22.13 15.31 -15.33
C ALA A 110 -21.72 13.85 -15.10
N ILE A 111 -20.63 13.66 -14.37
CA ILE A 111 -20.17 12.34 -13.92
C ILE A 111 -20.86 11.95 -12.64
N GLY A 112 -21.43 10.75 -12.58
CA GLY A 112 -22.15 10.24 -11.41
C GLY A 112 -21.25 10.15 -10.18
N ILE A 113 -21.78 10.54 -9.01
CA ILE A 113 -21.03 10.54 -7.75
C ILE A 113 -20.52 9.15 -7.38
N GLY A 114 -21.21 8.08 -7.80
CA GLY A 114 -20.76 6.70 -7.62
C GLY A 114 -19.42 6.43 -8.25
N TYR A 115 -19.14 7.00 -9.44
CA TYR A 115 -17.84 6.90 -10.08
C TYR A 115 -16.75 7.61 -9.28
N ALA A 116 -16.97 8.85 -8.87
CA ALA A 116 -16.00 9.59 -8.05
C ALA A 116 -15.70 8.88 -6.72
N LYS A 117 -16.72 8.27 -6.10
CA LYS A 117 -16.55 7.44 -4.88
C LYS A 117 -15.71 6.19 -5.13
N SER A 118 -15.84 5.54 -6.29
CA SER A 118 -15.11 4.32 -6.64
C SER A 118 -13.63 4.55 -6.95
N LEU A 119 -13.21 5.79 -7.20
CA LEU A 119 -11.80 6.10 -7.37
C LEU A 119 -11.02 5.73 -6.12
N SER A 120 -9.95 4.95 -6.29
CA SER A 120 -9.10 4.48 -5.20
C SER A 120 -7.66 4.32 -5.66
N ILE A 121 -6.73 4.40 -4.73
CA ILE A 121 -5.35 4.00 -4.94
C ILE A 121 -5.29 2.46 -4.85
N SER A 122 -4.64 1.85 -5.82
CA SER A 122 -4.36 0.41 -5.87
C SER A 122 -2.86 0.15 -5.85
N ALA A 123 -2.48 -1.11 -5.81
CA ALA A 123 -1.07 -1.52 -5.92
C ALA A 123 -0.39 -0.95 -7.19
N LEU A 124 -1.10 -0.93 -8.31
CA LEU A 124 -0.58 -0.44 -9.60
C LEU A 124 -0.49 1.09 -9.67
N SER A 125 -1.15 1.81 -8.79
CA SER A 125 -1.12 3.28 -8.73
C SER A 125 0.28 3.85 -8.42
N ALA A 126 1.21 3.03 -7.93
CA ALA A 126 2.60 3.42 -7.77
C ALA A 126 3.21 3.95 -9.09
N ASN A 127 2.86 3.31 -10.22
CA ASN A 127 3.37 3.63 -11.56
C ASN A 127 2.33 4.31 -12.47
N ASP A 128 1.19 4.73 -11.92
CA ASP A 128 0.14 5.38 -12.70
C ASP A 128 0.59 6.77 -13.20
N TYR A 129 0.55 6.97 -14.51
CA TYR A 129 1.01 8.21 -15.14
C TYR A 129 0.19 9.42 -14.70
N THR A 130 -1.14 9.32 -14.71
CA THR A 130 -2.06 10.41 -14.35
C THR A 130 -1.80 10.85 -12.91
N LEU A 131 -1.71 9.90 -11.98
CA LEU A 131 -1.44 10.18 -10.57
C LEU A 131 -0.05 10.78 -10.34
N ASN A 132 0.96 10.37 -11.12
CA ASN A 132 2.32 10.91 -11.02
C ASN A 132 2.42 12.34 -11.53
N THR A 133 1.62 12.74 -12.55
CA THR A 133 1.64 14.09 -13.11
C THR A 133 0.92 15.13 -12.25
N ILE A 134 0.05 14.73 -11.32
CA ILE A 134 -0.66 15.65 -10.43
C ILE A 134 0.29 16.38 -9.47
N GLY A 135 1.46 15.80 -9.15
CA GLY A 135 2.47 16.43 -8.27
C GLY A 135 2.04 16.53 -6.80
N ILE A 136 0.95 15.88 -6.41
CA ILE A 136 0.49 15.74 -5.04
C ILE A 136 0.72 14.30 -4.59
N LYS A 137 1.17 14.12 -3.36
CA LYS A 137 1.43 12.81 -2.77
C LYS A 137 0.19 11.90 -2.90
N LYS A 138 0.42 10.66 -3.28
CA LYS A 138 -0.61 9.60 -3.29
C LYS A 138 -0.81 9.05 -1.89
N GLY A 139 -2.05 8.71 -1.52
CA GLY A 139 -2.35 7.93 -0.33
C GLY A 139 -1.94 6.46 -0.53
N LEU A 140 -2.01 5.69 0.54
CA LEU A 140 -1.89 4.24 0.47
C LEU A 140 -3.23 3.60 0.05
N PRO A 141 -3.21 2.43 -0.60
CA PRO A 141 -4.40 1.62 -0.75
C PRO A 141 -5.11 1.37 0.59
N GLU A 142 -6.45 1.30 0.57
CA GLU A 142 -7.24 0.99 1.77
C GLU A 142 -7.22 -0.51 2.12
N ASP A 143 -6.94 -1.37 1.14
CA ASP A 143 -6.74 -2.81 1.34
C ASP A 143 -5.28 -3.08 1.69
N GLU A 144 -5.05 -3.81 2.78
CA GLU A 144 -3.72 -4.09 3.33
C GLU A 144 -2.82 -4.87 2.34
N SER A 145 -3.40 -5.85 1.64
CA SER A 145 -2.65 -6.65 0.65
C SER A 145 -2.22 -5.79 -0.54
N GLN A 146 -3.10 -4.90 -1.02
CA GLN A 146 -2.78 -3.93 -2.06
C GLN A 146 -1.72 -2.92 -1.60
N ALA A 147 -1.79 -2.50 -0.34
CA ALA A 147 -0.81 -1.59 0.25
C ALA A 147 0.58 -2.24 0.36
N LEU A 148 0.68 -3.52 0.70
CA LEU A 148 1.94 -4.26 0.69
C LEU A 148 2.56 -4.36 -0.71
N VAL A 149 1.74 -4.66 -1.73
CA VAL A 149 2.21 -4.68 -3.12
C VAL A 149 2.63 -3.27 -3.57
N TYR A 150 1.87 -2.24 -3.16
CA TYR A 150 2.23 -0.84 -3.42
C TYR A 150 3.60 -0.48 -2.84
N LEU A 151 3.90 -0.88 -1.58
CA LEU A 151 5.22 -0.71 -0.97
C LEU A 151 6.32 -1.38 -1.79
N TYR A 152 6.08 -2.63 -2.22
CA TYR A 152 7.05 -3.38 -3.01
C TYR A 152 7.37 -2.68 -4.33
N VAL A 153 6.34 -2.28 -5.09
CA VAL A 153 6.51 -1.59 -6.38
C VAL A 153 7.16 -0.21 -6.19
N SER A 154 6.84 0.49 -5.11
CA SER A 154 7.39 1.82 -4.81
C SER A 154 8.87 1.78 -4.41
N SER A 155 9.34 0.69 -3.82
CA SER A 155 10.71 0.57 -3.29
C SER A 155 11.81 0.79 -4.33
N SER A 156 11.54 0.48 -5.61
CA SER A 156 12.50 0.68 -6.71
C SER A 156 12.46 2.08 -7.33
N ASN A 157 11.42 2.88 -7.04
CA ASN A 157 11.17 4.16 -7.70
C ASN A 157 11.35 5.37 -6.76
N LEU A 158 11.42 5.13 -5.46
CA LEU A 158 11.57 6.17 -4.43
C LEU A 158 13.00 6.24 -3.92
N SER A 159 13.42 7.42 -3.53
CA SER A 159 14.63 7.59 -2.72
C SER A 159 14.47 6.89 -1.36
N LYS A 160 15.56 6.61 -0.68
CA LYS A 160 15.54 5.95 0.65
C LYS A 160 14.69 6.73 1.65
N GLU A 161 14.78 8.05 1.65
CA GLU A 161 14.01 8.92 2.54
C GLU A 161 12.50 8.91 2.22
N GLU A 162 12.14 9.00 0.95
CA GLU A 162 10.74 8.92 0.51
C GLU A 162 10.14 7.55 0.84
N TYR A 163 10.91 6.48 0.64
CA TYR A 163 10.46 5.13 0.98
C TYR A 163 10.30 4.95 2.50
N LEU A 164 11.21 5.50 3.31
CA LEU A 164 11.10 5.50 4.78
C LEU A 164 9.82 6.23 5.24
N ASN A 165 9.50 7.37 4.63
CA ASN A 165 8.27 8.11 4.90
C ASN A 165 7.02 7.28 4.53
N LEU A 166 7.05 6.59 3.39
CA LEU A 166 5.96 5.70 2.97
C LEU A 166 5.77 4.52 3.94
N LEU A 167 6.87 3.94 4.45
CA LEU A 167 6.83 2.88 5.47
C LEU A 167 6.25 3.38 6.80
N ASN A 168 6.58 4.61 7.20
CA ASN A 168 5.99 5.22 8.40
C ASN A 168 4.46 5.35 8.28
N GLU A 169 3.97 5.75 7.11
CA GLU A 169 2.53 5.84 6.85
C GLU A 169 1.86 4.48 6.83
N PHE A 170 2.52 3.50 6.19
CA PHE A 170 2.02 2.12 6.17
C PHE A 170 1.86 1.57 7.60
N ILE A 171 2.86 1.73 8.44
CA ILE A 171 2.82 1.28 9.84
C ILE A 171 1.74 2.03 10.64
N GLN A 172 1.55 3.32 10.37
CA GLN A 172 0.48 4.09 11.00
C GLN A 172 -0.91 3.57 10.60
N GLN A 173 -1.10 3.19 9.33
CA GLN A 173 -2.37 2.66 8.82
C GLN A 173 -2.59 1.19 9.22
N TYR A 174 -1.52 0.38 9.25
CA TYR A 174 -1.53 -1.05 9.54
C TYR A 174 -0.56 -1.43 10.67
N PRO A 175 -0.83 -1.00 11.91
CA PRO A 175 0.14 -1.15 13.02
C PRO A 175 0.35 -2.60 13.48
N LYS A 176 -0.49 -3.53 13.03
CA LYS A 176 -0.36 -4.97 13.32
C LYS A 176 0.33 -5.75 12.20
N ASN A 177 0.68 -5.11 11.09
CA ASN A 177 1.36 -5.76 10.00
C ASN A 177 2.87 -5.83 10.26
N SER A 178 3.38 -7.04 10.46
CA SER A 178 4.81 -7.30 10.77
C SER A 178 5.74 -6.95 9.60
N GLU A 179 5.27 -7.07 8.34
CA GLU A 179 6.06 -6.77 7.15
C GLU A 179 6.45 -5.28 7.07
N GLY A 180 5.56 -4.37 7.50
CA GLY A 180 5.88 -2.95 7.58
C GLY A 180 7.10 -2.66 8.44
N TYR A 181 7.17 -3.26 9.62
CA TYR A 181 8.31 -3.13 10.53
C TYR A 181 9.56 -3.79 9.97
N SER A 182 9.43 -4.99 9.39
CA SER A 182 10.53 -5.69 8.72
C SER A 182 11.19 -4.84 7.64
N ARG A 183 10.39 -4.24 6.76
CA ARG A 183 10.88 -3.38 5.68
C ARG A 183 11.50 -2.09 6.21
N ARG A 184 10.93 -1.49 7.27
CA ARG A 184 11.49 -0.29 7.86
C ARG A 184 12.81 -0.57 8.58
N ALA A 185 12.92 -1.70 9.26
CA ALA A 185 14.18 -2.17 9.84
C ALA A 185 15.27 -2.32 8.76
N LEU A 186 14.95 -2.97 7.63
CA LEU A 186 15.88 -3.07 6.49
C LEU A 186 16.29 -1.70 5.93
N CYS A 187 15.33 -0.77 5.84
CA CYS A 187 15.62 0.59 5.39
C CYS A 187 16.60 1.29 6.36
N TYR A 188 16.39 1.19 7.67
CA TYR A 188 17.30 1.70 8.70
C TYR A 188 18.67 1.02 8.63
N MET A 189 18.73 -0.30 8.51
CA MET A 189 20.00 -1.03 8.35
C MET A 189 20.83 -0.53 7.18
N GLY A 190 20.17 -0.13 6.11
CA GLY A 190 20.82 0.43 4.92
C GLY A 190 21.48 1.81 5.11
N TYR A 191 21.30 2.50 6.26
CA TYR A 191 22.05 3.71 6.59
C TYR A 191 23.47 3.41 7.12
N GLY A 192 23.64 2.27 7.81
CA GLY A 192 24.96 1.76 8.19
C GLY A 192 25.58 2.44 9.42
N ASP A 193 24.79 3.09 10.27
CA ASP A 193 25.28 3.73 11.50
C ASP A 193 24.49 3.25 12.75
N ASP A 194 25.10 3.43 13.92
CA ASP A 194 24.57 2.92 15.20
C ASP A 194 23.20 3.50 15.57
N ALA A 195 22.92 4.75 15.20
CA ALA A 195 21.64 5.39 15.50
C ALA A 195 20.50 4.73 14.73
N HIS A 196 20.72 4.44 13.44
CA HIS A 196 19.75 3.74 12.60
C HIS A 196 19.65 2.25 12.95
N TYR A 197 20.76 1.60 13.35
CA TYR A 197 20.71 0.22 13.86
C TYR A 197 19.87 0.11 15.13
N ALA A 198 19.92 1.08 16.03
CA ALA A 198 19.05 1.11 17.21
C ALA A 198 17.56 1.23 16.85
N LEU A 199 17.22 2.00 15.81
CA LEU A 199 15.85 2.09 15.28
C LEU A 199 15.42 0.78 14.61
N ALA A 200 16.32 0.16 13.85
CA ALA A 200 16.07 -1.14 13.24
C ALA A 200 15.83 -2.23 14.30
N GLU A 201 16.62 -2.28 15.37
CA GLU A 201 16.43 -3.24 16.46
C GLU A 201 15.04 -3.11 17.09
N LYS A 202 14.58 -1.88 17.33
CA LYS A 202 13.22 -1.63 17.84
C LYS A 202 12.15 -2.16 16.90
N ASP A 203 12.31 -1.95 15.60
CA ASP A 203 11.37 -2.45 14.60
C ASP A 203 11.39 -3.98 14.50
N LEU A 204 12.57 -4.61 14.59
CA LEU A 204 12.71 -6.07 14.62
C LEU A 204 12.00 -6.69 15.83
N GLN A 205 12.10 -6.06 17.01
CA GLN A 205 11.37 -6.49 18.20
C GLN A 205 9.87 -6.36 18.01
N THR A 206 9.40 -5.21 17.49
CA THR A 206 7.97 -4.97 17.22
C THR A 206 7.44 -5.94 16.15
N MET A 207 8.23 -6.23 15.12
CA MET A 207 7.89 -7.23 14.09
C MET A 207 7.58 -8.60 14.72
N VAL A 208 8.39 -9.05 15.67
CA VAL A 208 8.16 -10.32 16.38
C VAL A 208 6.93 -10.24 17.30
N GLU A 209 6.73 -9.09 17.95
CA GLU A 209 5.60 -8.90 18.87
C GLU A 209 4.25 -8.95 18.13
N VAL A 210 4.11 -8.24 17.00
CA VAL A 210 2.85 -8.11 16.27
C VAL A 210 2.54 -9.29 15.36
N ASN A 211 3.51 -10.11 15.00
CA ASN A 211 3.30 -11.26 14.14
C ASN A 211 2.57 -12.37 14.91
N GLU A 212 1.42 -12.81 14.38
CA GLU A 212 0.63 -13.89 14.98
C GLU A 212 1.33 -15.25 14.88
N ASN A 213 2.05 -15.50 13.78
CA ASN A 213 2.86 -16.70 13.60
C ASN A 213 4.26 -16.48 14.16
N LYS A 214 4.52 -16.97 15.37
CA LYS A 214 5.81 -16.79 16.04
C LYS A 214 6.94 -17.54 15.34
N GLY A 215 6.69 -18.67 14.72
CA GLY A 215 7.67 -19.39 13.90
C GLY A 215 8.19 -18.52 12.76
N ASP A 216 7.29 -17.96 11.96
CA ASP A 216 7.63 -17.05 10.85
C ASP A 216 8.30 -15.77 11.35
N ALA A 217 7.87 -15.23 12.50
CA ALA A 217 8.47 -14.03 13.09
C ALA A 217 9.95 -14.23 13.41
N TYR A 218 10.28 -15.30 14.11
CA TYR A 218 11.64 -15.63 14.49
C TYR A 218 12.49 -16.08 13.28
N TYR A 219 11.91 -16.77 12.31
CA TYR A 219 12.56 -17.06 11.04
C TYR A 219 12.98 -15.77 10.32
N ASN A 220 12.07 -14.82 10.19
CA ASN A 220 12.34 -13.55 9.52
C ASN A 220 13.41 -12.73 10.26
N LEU A 221 13.36 -12.69 11.60
CA LEU A 221 14.37 -12.04 12.41
C LEU A 221 15.75 -12.70 12.19
N SER A 222 15.81 -14.03 12.28
CA SER A 222 17.04 -14.80 12.03
C SER A 222 17.62 -14.52 10.65
N LYS A 223 16.77 -14.53 9.61
CA LYS A 223 17.18 -14.28 8.22
C LYS A 223 17.76 -12.88 8.04
N LEU A 224 17.16 -11.87 8.68
CA LEU A 224 17.66 -10.48 8.61
C LEU A 224 19.03 -10.37 9.27
N LEU A 225 19.22 -10.97 10.46
CA LEU A 225 20.50 -11.00 11.16
C LEU A 225 21.57 -11.77 10.38
N TYR A 226 21.23 -12.93 9.84
CA TYR A 226 22.13 -13.74 9.00
C TYR A 226 22.63 -12.94 7.81
N ASN A 227 21.73 -12.32 7.04
CA ASN A 227 22.10 -11.52 5.87
C ASN A 227 22.93 -10.29 6.25
N TYR A 228 22.62 -9.65 7.39
CA TYR A 228 23.41 -8.54 7.91
C TYR A 228 24.85 -8.97 8.17
N VAL A 229 25.05 -10.06 8.90
CA VAL A 229 26.40 -10.55 9.26
C VAL A 229 27.20 -10.96 8.03
N LEU A 230 26.56 -11.60 7.04
CA LEU A 230 27.22 -11.92 5.77
C LEU A 230 27.67 -10.66 5.01
N GLY A 231 26.91 -9.57 5.12
CA GLY A 231 27.23 -8.30 4.48
C GLY A 231 28.37 -7.53 5.13
N LEU A 232 28.76 -7.87 6.37
CA LEU A 232 29.80 -7.16 7.13
C LEU A 232 31.22 -7.32 6.54
N GLN A 233 31.49 -8.39 5.78
CA GLN A 233 32.81 -8.66 5.20
C GLN A 233 33.97 -8.52 6.20
N GLY A 234 33.75 -8.94 7.45
CA GLY A 234 34.74 -8.87 8.53
C GLY A 234 34.71 -7.61 9.40
N ALA A 235 33.80 -6.64 9.10
CA ALA A 235 33.58 -5.50 9.99
C ALA A 235 32.91 -5.95 11.31
N LYS A 236 33.06 -5.13 12.35
CA LYS A 236 32.46 -5.41 13.66
C LYS A 236 30.93 -5.32 13.57
N PRO A 237 30.19 -6.32 14.08
CA PRO A 237 28.74 -6.27 14.12
C PRO A 237 28.22 -5.23 15.12
N TYR A 238 27.02 -4.72 14.89
CA TYR A 238 26.31 -3.87 15.85
C TYR A 238 25.79 -4.71 17.02
N GLY A 239 26.15 -4.33 18.22
CA GLY A 239 25.68 -5.00 19.44
C GLY A 239 25.83 -6.52 19.40
N ASP A 240 24.73 -7.23 19.56
CA ASP A 240 24.61 -8.70 19.51
C ASP A 240 24.10 -9.24 18.15
N TRP A 241 24.14 -8.44 17.08
CA TRP A 241 23.76 -8.89 15.75
C TRP A 241 24.83 -9.80 15.12
N THR A 242 24.89 -11.02 15.62
CA THR A 242 25.90 -12.03 15.29
C THR A 242 25.26 -13.29 14.71
N MET A 243 26.09 -14.19 14.15
CA MET A 243 25.66 -15.52 13.71
C MET A 243 25.05 -16.34 14.86
N GLU A 244 25.59 -16.19 16.08
CA GLU A 244 25.08 -16.87 17.28
C GLU A 244 23.64 -16.40 17.59
N ARG A 245 23.36 -15.10 17.51
CA ARG A 245 21.99 -14.60 17.67
C ARG A 245 21.10 -15.10 16.54
N ALA A 246 21.53 -15.04 15.26
CA ALA A 246 20.76 -15.58 14.16
C ALA A 246 20.43 -17.07 14.38
N LEU A 247 21.40 -17.86 14.86
CA LEU A 247 21.19 -19.27 15.20
C LEU A 247 20.18 -19.45 16.33
N LYS A 248 20.24 -18.63 17.36
CA LYS A 248 19.29 -18.66 18.48
C LYS A 248 17.86 -18.42 17.98
N GLU A 249 17.66 -17.40 17.15
CA GLU A 249 16.34 -17.02 16.66
C GLU A 249 15.77 -18.11 15.72
N ILE A 250 16.57 -18.74 14.84
CA ILE A 250 16.07 -19.84 14.01
C ILE A 250 15.74 -21.08 14.81
N ASN A 251 16.47 -21.35 15.89
CA ASN A 251 16.14 -22.44 16.81
C ASN A 251 14.78 -22.17 17.48
N THR A 252 14.54 -20.94 17.92
CA THR A 252 13.23 -20.53 18.45
C THR A 252 12.10 -20.68 17.40
N ALA A 253 12.37 -20.37 16.14
CA ALA A 253 11.41 -20.62 15.05
C ALA A 253 11.06 -22.12 14.95
N LEU A 254 12.08 -23.01 14.99
CA LEU A 254 11.92 -24.46 14.91
C LEU A 254 11.25 -25.09 16.15
N GLU A 255 11.33 -24.42 17.31
CA GLU A 255 10.56 -24.81 18.51
C GLU A 255 9.08 -24.53 18.35
N ASN A 256 8.71 -23.46 17.61
CA ASN A 256 7.33 -23.09 17.33
C ASN A 256 6.71 -23.93 16.20
N ASP A 257 7.48 -24.17 15.13
CA ASP A 257 7.05 -24.96 13.99
C ASP A 257 8.26 -25.59 13.27
N LYS A 258 8.09 -26.80 12.73
CA LYS A 258 9.17 -27.57 12.08
C LYS A 258 9.04 -27.50 10.56
N GLN A 259 9.29 -26.34 9.98
CA GLN A 259 9.22 -26.15 8.55
C GLN A 259 10.58 -26.41 7.86
N GLY A 260 10.53 -27.00 6.66
CA GLY A 260 11.74 -27.22 5.84
C GLY A 260 12.52 -25.93 5.56
N LEU A 261 11.81 -24.79 5.41
CA LEU A 261 12.42 -23.48 5.19
C LEU A 261 13.26 -23.02 6.38
N TYR A 262 12.82 -23.33 7.61
CA TYR A 262 13.58 -22.98 8.82
C TYR A 262 14.83 -23.86 8.97
N TYR A 263 14.72 -25.15 8.66
CA TYR A 263 15.89 -26.04 8.61
C TYR A 263 16.90 -25.61 7.55
N GLN A 264 16.43 -25.10 6.38
CA GLN A 264 17.33 -24.58 5.36
C GLN A 264 18.16 -23.42 5.91
N LEU A 265 17.52 -22.41 6.51
CA LEU A 265 18.23 -21.27 7.09
C LEU A 265 19.16 -21.70 8.25
N GLN A 266 18.72 -22.63 9.10
CA GLN A 266 19.56 -23.18 10.16
C GLN A 266 20.82 -23.83 9.59
N GLY A 267 20.69 -24.62 8.51
CA GLY A 267 21.82 -25.23 7.82
C GLY A 267 22.77 -24.18 7.24
N ASP A 268 22.24 -23.14 6.62
CA ASP A 268 23.03 -22.04 6.04
C ASP A 268 23.83 -21.29 7.13
N ILE A 269 23.20 -21.05 8.30
CA ILE A 269 23.86 -20.42 9.46
C ILE A 269 24.97 -21.33 9.99
N TYR A 270 24.70 -22.61 10.23
CA TYR A 270 25.71 -23.55 10.69
C TYR A 270 26.88 -23.68 9.70
N PHE A 271 26.57 -23.72 8.40
CA PHE A 271 27.58 -23.76 7.35
C PHE A 271 28.49 -22.51 7.39
N ALA A 272 27.89 -21.32 7.52
CA ALA A 272 28.63 -20.06 7.66
C ALA A 272 29.52 -20.03 8.93
N MET A 273 29.07 -20.70 10.01
CA MET A 273 29.85 -20.89 11.24
C MET A 273 30.89 -22.02 11.17
N GLN A 274 31.02 -22.70 10.02
CA GLN A 274 31.90 -23.88 9.82
C GLN A 274 31.54 -25.08 10.74
N LYS A 275 30.29 -25.15 11.21
CA LYS A 275 29.74 -26.26 11.98
C LYS A 275 29.11 -27.28 11.02
N TYR A 276 29.96 -27.95 10.26
CA TYR A 276 29.54 -28.79 9.14
C TYR A 276 28.66 -29.99 9.54
N PRO A 277 28.93 -30.72 10.65
CA PRO A 277 28.04 -31.79 11.10
C PRO A 277 26.60 -31.33 11.36
N GLU A 278 26.45 -30.17 12.05
CA GLU A 278 25.14 -29.58 12.34
C GLU A 278 24.46 -29.04 11.07
N ALA A 279 25.24 -28.44 10.17
CA ALA A 279 24.74 -28.00 8.85
C ALA A 279 24.21 -29.17 8.03
N PHE A 280 24.93 -30.28 7.97
CA PHE A 280 24.48 -31.49 7.29
C PHE A 280 23.18 -32.02 7.87
N ALA A 281 23.06 -32.10 9.21
CA ALA A 281 21.83 -32.56 9.87
C ALA A 281 20.62 -31.67 9.51
N SER A 282 20.81 -30.35 9.43
CA SER A 282 19.78 -29.42 9.07
C SER A 282 19.35 -29.56 7.60
N TYR A 283 20.29 -29.67 6.66
CA TYR A 283 19.98 -29.91 5.23
C TYR A 283 19.34 -31.30 5.01
N ASP A 284 19.74 -32.32 5.75
CA ASP A 284 19.09 -33.62 5.70
C ASP A 284 17.64 -33.57 6.19
N ALA A 285 17.34 -32.71 7.18
CA ALA A 285 15.96 -32.45 7.59
C ALA A 285 15.13 -31.76 6.47
N VAL A 286 15.74 -30.83 5.70
CA VAL A 286 15.09 -30.26 4.48
C VAL A 286 14.78 -31.36 3.48
N ASN A 287 15.73 -32.29 3.22
CA ASN A 287 15.58 -33.40 2.27
C ASN A 287 14.46 -34.39 2.65
N ARG A 288 14.04 -34.41 3.94
CA ARG A 288 12.90 -35.19 4.43
C ARG A 288 11.59 -34.38 4.44
N SER A 289 11.59 -33.13 4.04
CA SER A 289 10.43 -32.25 3.99
C SER A 289 9.87 -32.12 2.56
N PRO A 290 8.66 -31.55 2.40
CA PRO A 290 8.14 -31.22 1.08
C PRO A 290 8.98 -30.24 0.25
N LEU A 291 9.99 -29.58 0.87
CA LEU A 291 10.91 -28.67 0.22
C LEU A 291 12.17 -29.35 -0.32
N ALA A 292 12.25 -30.68 -0.26
CA ALA A 292 13.35 -31.45 -0.86
C ALA A 292 13.56 -31.07 -2.33
N SER A 293 14.80 -30.77 -2.71
CA SER A 293 15.16 -30.31 -4.04
C SER A 293 16.58 -30.70 -4.39
N ALA A 294 16.93 -30.67 -5.66
CA ALA A 294 18.31 -30.88 -6.09
C ALA A 294 19.30 -29.97 -5.35
N ALA A 295 18.92 -28.73 -5.06
CA ALA A 295 19.74 -27.78 -4.32
C ALA A 295 19.94 -28.21 -2.86
N SER A 296 18.91 -28.70 -2.16
CA SER A 296 19.05 -29.15 -0.78
C SER A 296 19.86 -30.44 -0.66
N PHE A 297 19.71 -31.37 -1.60
CA PHE A 297 20.59 -32.56 -1.67
C PHE A 297 22.04 -32.20 -1.97
N TYR A 298 22.27 -31.26 -2.88
CA TYR A 298 23.61 -30.76 -3.19
C TYR A 298 24.26 -30.09 -1.97
N ALA A 299 23.52 -29.25 -1.23
CA ALA A 299 24.02 -28.61 -0.03
C ALA A 299 24.41 -29.63 1.04
N ALA A 300 23.58 -30.65 1.26
CA ALA A 300 23.90 -31.75 2.18
C ALA A 300 25.15 -32.53 1.76
N ALA A 301 25.24 -32.93 0.47
CA ALA A 301 26.39 -33.66 -0.08
C ALA A 301 27.67 -32.83 0.06
N LYS A 302 27.63 -31.56 -0.34
CA LYS A 302 28.79 -30.65 -0.25
C LYS A 302 29.25 -30.47 1.18
N THR A 303 28.30 -30.36 2.13
CA THR A 303 28.63 -30.25 3.56
C THR A 303 29.26 -31.53 4.08
N LYS A 304 28.78 -32.69 3.60
CA LYS A 304 29.34 -33.99 4.00
C LYS A 304 30.81 -34.16 3.58
N GLU A 305 31.16 -33.70 2.37
CA GLU A 305 32.56 -33.68 1.91
C GLU A 305 33.49 -32.86 2.80
N LEU A 306 32.99 -31.88 3.55
CA LEU A 306 33.77 -31.03 4.47
C LEU A 306 33.89 -31.64 5.86
N ILE A 307 33.16 -32.71 6.16
CA ILE A 307 33.22 -33.44 7.42
C ILE A 307 34.26 -34.57 7.34
N GLU A 308 34.43 -35.16 6.17
CA GLU A 308 35.41 -36.26 5.87
C GLU A 308 36.80 -35.68 5.66
#